data_aff4c92ecfc38d36899dc4a468f12b53
#
_entry.id   aff4c92ecfc38d36899dc4a468f12b53
#
_cell.length_a   1.000
_cell.length_b   1.000
_cell.length_c   1.000
_cell.angle_alpha   90.00
_cell.angle_beta   90.00
_cell.angle_gamma   90.00
#
_symmetry.space_group_name_H-M   'P 1'
#
loop_
_entity.id
_entity.type
_entity.pdbx_description
1 polymer ?
#
loop_
_entity_poly.entity_id
_entity_poly.type
_entity_poly.pdbx_seq_one_letter_code
_entity_poly.pdbx_strand_id
1 'polypeptide(L)'
;MNLEELAERIRSFEGVTRKRQIEDIVSIFETVRPEYGNAIVDFGDDAAVIDIGGDDVILFAADGIWGRLLDASPWWAGYGAVVVNINDIAAMGGKPLAMVDIASANSSKACRELMEGLAEGVRKFGVPVVGGHVHPDTQYNSLSVAIIGIVKRDCVIRSDTAKPGDMVIAAYDMDGKIGPNSPYSWDTTSFKEPAVLRESYLVTQEIAQKKLATAGKDISNPGLIGTLGMLCETSRVGASVDLEKVPRPEGVDFEQWLKVHPGTGYAFTADPERAEECVNVFEKAGLTAAVIGKIEEGSKLDIYDQTGRVTVFDFSKDSITGICSE
;
A
#
# COMPACT_ATOMS: atom_id res chain seq x y z
N MET A 1 24.54 -5.00 11.68
CA MET A 1 24.22 -4.53 10.30
C MET A 1 24.79 -3.13 10.16
N ASN A 2 25.36 -2.76 9.02
CA ASN A 2 25.82 -1.37 8.82
C ASN A 2 24.61 -0.54 8.39
N LEU A 3 24.19 0.42 9.22
CA LEU A 3 23.00 1.25 8.98
C LEU A 3 23.16 2.14 7.75
N GLU A 4 24.36 2.68 7.48
CA GLU A 4 24.61 3.52 6.29
C GLU A 4 24.45 2.72 4.99
N GLU A 5 24.98 1.50 4.95
CA GLU A 5 24.81 0.62 3.82
C GLU A 5 23.34 0.17 3.64
N LEU A 6 22.64 -0.09 4.73
CA LEU A 6 21.22 -0.42 4.69
C LEU A 6 20.40 0.74 4.13
N ALA A 7 20.62 1.97 4.63
CA ALA A 7 19.94 3.16 4.14
C ALA A 7 20.16 3.37 2.63
N GLU A 8 21.41 3.18 2.14
CA GLU A 8 21.70 3.28 0.72
C GLU A 8 21.00 2.20 -0.12
N ARG A 9 20.95 0.95 0.37
CA ARG A 9 20.22 -0.14 -0.30
C ARG A 9 18.72 0.04 -0.31
N ILE A 10 18.14 0.75 0.68
CA ILE A 10 16.74 1.13 0.68
C ILE A 10 16.48 2.27 -0.33
N ARG A 11 17.30 3.34 -0.33
CA ARG A 11 17.18 4.45 -1.29
C ARG A 11 17.31 4.00 -2.74
N SER A 12 18.20 3.07 -3.02
CA SER A 12 18.46 2.53 -4.37
C SER A 12 17.53 1.39 -4.77
N PHE A 13 16.68 0.92 -3.87
CA PHE A 13 15.75 -0.17 -4.15
C PHE A 13 14.79 0.18 -5.30
N GLU A 14 14.61 -0.74 -6.24
CA GLU A 14 13.78 -0.53 -7.44
C GLU A 14 12.35 -0.11 -7.07
N GLY A 15 11.77 -0.67 -6.00
CA GLY A 15 10.45 -0.31 -5.51
C GLY A 15 10.33 1.18 -5.15
N VAL A 16 11.40 1.80 -4.66
CA VAL A 16 11.49 3.24 -4.35
C VAL A 16 11.77 4.04 -5.62
N THR A 17 12.83 3.70 -6.35
CA THR A 17 13.33 4.54 -7.45
C THR A 17 12.38 4.66 -8.64
N ARG A 18 11.52 3.64 -8.88
CA ARG A 18 10.49 3.69 -9.91
C ARG A 18 9.39 4.74 -9.65
N LYS A 19 9.23 5.21 -8.44
CA LYS A 19 8.21 6.21 -8.08
C LYS A 19 8.59 7.64 -8.50
N ARG A 20 9.87 7.92 -8.73
CA ARG A 20 10.39 9.28 -9.04
C ARG A 20 9.78 9.95 -10.28
N GLN A 21 9.25 9.18 -11.22
CA GLN A 21 8.63 9.73 -12.43
C GLN A 21 7.19 10.23 -12.21
N ILE A 22 6.60 10.00 -11.04
CA ILE A 22 5.21 10.35 -10.76
C ILE A 22 5.03 11.87 -10.76
N GLU A 23 5.95 12.62 -10.16
CA GLU A 23 5.94 14.08 -10.12
C GLU A 23 5.79 14.70 -11.51
N ASP A 24 6.60 14.26 -12.49
CA ASP A 24 6.55 14.76 -13.86
C ASP A 24 5.19 14.53 -14.51
N ILE A 25 4.54 13.41 -14.19
CA ILE A 25 3.22 13.06 -14.74
C ILE A 25 2.13 13.88 -14.06
N VAL A 26 2.17 14.00 -12.74
CA VAL A 26 1.17 14.73 -11.95
C VAL A 26 1.17 16.22 -12.31
N SER A 27 2.33 16.83 -12.49
CA SER A 27 2.47 18.23 -12.87
C SER A 27 1.69 18.61 -14.14
N ILE A 28 1.51 17.65 -15.07
CA ILE A 28 0.71 17.86 -16.29
C ILE A 28 -0.77 18.05 -15.93
N PHE A 29 -1.28 17.22 -15.00
CA PHE A 29 -2.70 17.27 -14.62
C PHE A 29 -3.02 18.42 -13.67
N GLU A 30 -2.06 18.93 -12.90
CA GLU A 30 -2.24 20.09 -12.02
C GLU A 30 -2.69 21.33 -12.79
N THR A 31 -2.31 21.46 -14.05
CA THR A 31 -2.69 22.59 -14.91
C THR A 31 -4.19 22.65 -15.21
N VAL A 32 -4.90 21.52 -15.15
CA VAL A 32 -6.34 21.41 -15.49
C VAL A 32 -7.21 21.02 -14.29
N ARG A 33 -6.61 20.51 -13.22
CA ARG A 33 -7.32 20.04 -12.02
C ARG A 33 -8.27 21.05 -11.38
N PRO A 34 -7.92 22.34 -11.24
CA PRO A 34 -8.79 23.33 -10.62
C PRO A 34 -10.13 23.53 -11.33
N GLU A 35 -10.22 23.18 -12.61
CA GLU A 35 -11.42 23.38 -13.44
C GLU A 35 -12.32 22.14 -13.46
N TYR A 36 -11.79 20.97 -13.13
CA TYR A 36 -12.48 19.70 -13.29
C TYR A 36 -12.27 18.79 -12.06
N GLY A 37 -13.34 18.51 -11.37
CA GLY A 37 -13.35 17.44 -10.40
C GLY A 37 -13.85 17.79 -9.01
N ASN A 38 -14.30 16.74 -8.31
CA ASN A 38 -14.77 16.78 -6.94
C ASN A 38 -13.85 15.94 -6.04
N ALA A 39 -12.57 15.82 -6.39
CA ALA A 39 -11.62 15.09 -5.58
C ALA A 39 -11.33 15.86 -4.28
N ILE A 40 -11.53 15.21 -3.15
CA ILE A 40 -11.12 15.70 -1.83
C ILE A 40 -9.64 15.35 -1.61
N VAL A 41 -9.23 14.15 -2.06
CA VAL A 41 -7.86 13.68 -2.13
C VAL A 41 -7.66 13.17 -3.56
N ASP A 42 -6.59 13.59 -4.19
CA ASP A 42 -6.26 13.16 -5.56
C ASP A 42 -4.95 12.37 -5.59
N PHE A 43 -3.86 12.95 -6.11
CA PHE A 43 -2.59 12.24 -6.21
C PHE A 43 -1.88 12.13 -4.85
N GLY A 44 -1.14 11.04 -4.66
CA GLY A 44 -0.24 10.83 -3.50
C GLY A 44 -0.77 9.87 -2.44
N ASP A 45 -2.03 9.48 -2.52
CA ASP A 45 -2.62 8.48 -1.62
C ASP A 45 -2.84 7.12 -2.34
N ASP A 46 -3.32 6.10 -1.61
CA ASP A 46 -3.59 4.77 -2.15
C ASP A 46 -4.81 4.79 -3.07
N ALA A 47 -5.80 5.65 -2.80
CA ALA A 47 -6.91 5.91 -3.69
C ALA A 47 -7.29 7.40 -3.70
N ALA A 48 -7.83 7.87 -4.80
CA ALA A 48 -8.49 9.17 -4.86
C ALA A 48 -9.78 9.14 -4.02
N VAL A 49 -10.10 10.25 -3.35
CA VAL A 49 -11.35 10.43 -2.58
C VAL A 49 -12.27 11.38 -3.34
N ILE A 50 -13.37 10.86 -3.87
CA ILE A 50 -14.31 11.61 -4.70
C ILE A 50 -15.55 11.97 -3.89
N ASP A 51 -15.87 13.27 -3.85
CA ASP A 51 -17.11 13.78 -3.24
C ASP A 51 -18.31 13.52 -4.15
N ILE A 52 -19.26 12.74 -3.64
CA ILE A 52 -20.52 12.45 -4.32
C ILE A 52 -21.73 13.15 -3.66
N GLY A 53 -21.47 13.99 -2.66
CA GLY A 53 -22.47 14.57 -1.79
C GLY A 53 -22.94 13.62 -0.68
N GLY A 54 -23.33 14.19 0.45
CA GLY A 54 -23.77 13.43 1.62
C GLY A 54 -22.62 12.97 2.52
N ASP A 55 -22.89 11.92 3.31
CA ASP A 55 -21.97 11.42 4.36
C ASP A 55 -20.92 10.44 3.84
N ASP A 56 -21.16 9.85 2.69
CA ASP A 56 -20.25 8.89 2.07
C ASP A 56 -19.42 9.54 0.97
N VAL A 57 -18.21 9.02 0.76
CA VAL A 57 -17.32 9.36 -0.35
C VAL A 57 -16.92 8.08 -1.09
N ILE A 58 -16.56 8.24 -2.35
CA ILE A 58 -16.02 7.15 -3.17
C ILE A 58 -14.50 7.16 -3.07
N LEU A 59 -13.93 5.99 -2.82
CA LEU A 59 -12.52 5.70 -3.04
C LEU A 59 -12.37 5.10 -4.44
N PHE A 60 -11.39 5.61 -5.20
CA PHE A 60 -11.15 5.16 -6.57
C PHE A 60 -9.66 4.99 -6.81
N ALA A 61 -9.22 3.77 -7.07
CA ALA A 61 -7.82 3.41 -7.32
C ALA A 61 -7.68 2.61 -8.61
N ALA A 62 -6.47 2.53 -9.13
CA ALA A 62 -6.12 1.63 -10.23
C ALA A 62 -4.65 1.25 -10.19
N ASP A 63 -4.37 -0.05 -10.28
CA ASP A 63 -3.03 -0.60 -10.36
C ASP A 63 -2.77 -1.36 -11.65
N GLY A 64 -1.55 -1.15 -12.18
CA GLY A 64 -1.00 -1.93 -13.28
C GLY A 64 -0.03 -2.99 -12.76
N ILE A 65 -0.16 -4.22 -13.24
CA ILE A 65 0.71 -5.32 -12.84
C ILE A 65 2.00 -5.32 -13.65
N TRP A 66 3.08 -5.57 -12.96
CA TRP A 66 4.42 -5.55 -13.54
C TRP A 66 4.60 -6.58 -14.66
N GLY A 67 5.07 -6.15 -15.83
CA GLY A 67 5.21 -7.00 -17.03
C GLY A 67 6.03 -8.27 -16.78
N ARG A 68 7.12 -8.20 -16.02
CA ARG A 68 7.91 -9.40 -15.68
C ARG A 68 7.12 -10.45 -14.91
N LEU A 69 6.18 -10.03 -14.03
CA LEU A 69 5.33 -10.97 -13.31
C LEU A 69 4.27 -11.57 -14.23
N LEU A 70 3.69 -10.76 -15.13
CA LEU A 70 2.73 -11.21 -16.14
C LEU A 70 3.33 -12.28 -17.05
N ASP A 71 4.59 -12.10 -17.47
CA ASP A 71 5.27 -13.06 -18.34
C ASP A 71 5.70 -14.33 -17.60
N ALA A 72 6.15 -14.20 -16.34
CA ALA A 72 6.64 -15.33 -15.54
C ALA A 72 5.52 -16.18 -14.95
N SER A 73 4.40 -15.58 -14.56
CA SER A 73 3.30 -16.25 -13.87
C SER A 73 1.97 -15.49 -14.07
N PRO A 74 1.31 -15.67 -15.24
CA PRO A 74 0.06 -14.95 -15.55
C PRO A 74 -1.03 -15.15 -14.51
N TRP A 75 -1.20 -16.37 -14.01
CA TRP A 75 -2.18 -16.66 -12.96
C TRP A 75 -1.93 -15.84 -11.70
N TRP A 76 -0.67 -15.81 -11.24
CA TRP A 76 -0.29 -15.07 -10.03
C TRP A 76 -0.45 -13.56 -10.23
N ALA A 77 -0.14 -13.08 -11.43
CA ALA A 77 -0.34 -11.68 -11.81
C ALA A 77 -1.83 -11.29 -11.74
N GLY A 78 -2.72 -12.14 -12.27
CA GLY A 78 -4.17 -11.94 -12.17
C GLY A 78 -4.67 -11.94 -10.73
N TYR A 79 -4.22 -12.90 -9.93
CA TYR A 79 -4.57 -12.96 -8.49
C TYR A 79 -4.05 -11.73 -7.72
N GLY A 80 -2.78 -11.38 -7.92
CA GLY A 80 -2.14 -10.24 -7.27
C GLY A 80 -2.81 -8.91 -7.62
N ALA A 81 -3.34 -8.76 -8.85
CA ALA A 81 -4.06 -7.57 -9.25
C ALA A 81 -5.30 -7.30 -8.39
N VAL A 82 -6.00 -8.34 -7.94
CA VAL A 82 -7.11 -8.19 -6.99
C VAL A 82 -6.58 -7.80 -5.62
N VAL A 83 -5.51 -8.46 -5.14
CA VAL A 83 -4.96 -8.22 -3.80
C VAL A 83 -4.51 -6.77 -3.62
N VAL A 84 -3.73 -6.23 -4.55
CA VAL A 84 -3.21 -4.85 -4.44
C VAL A 84 -4.34 -3.83 -4.45
N ASN A 85 -5.31 -3.97 -5.36
CA ASN A 85 -6.46 -3.05 -5.41
C ASN A 85 -7.35 -3.11 -4.15
N ILE A 86 -7.51 -4.29 -3.56
CA ILE A 86 -8.22 -4.44 -2.27
C ILE A 86 -7.45 -3.72 -1.15
N ASN A 87 -6.11 -3.83 -1.15
CA ASN A 87 -5.26 -3.19 -0.14
C ASN A 87 -5.38 -1.66 -0.19
N ASP A 88 -5.39 -1.05 -1.39
CA ASP A 88 -5.55 0.39 -1.55
C ASP A 88 -6.83 0.91 -0.88
N ILE A 89 -7.96 0.24 -1.14
CA ILE A 89 -9.25 0.62 -0.54
C ILE A 89 -9.25 0.36 0.96
N ALA A 90 -8.68 -0.77 1.39
CA ALA A 90 -8.63 -1.14 2.80
C ALA A 90 -7.74 -0.20 3.61
N ALA A 91 -6.56 0.19 3.10
CA ALA A 91 -5.65 1.10 3.79
C ALA A 91 -6.31 2.44 4.14
N MET A 92 -7.22 2.91 3.30
CA MET A 92 -7.99 4.13 3.53
C MET A 92 -9.27 3.92 4.38
N GLY A 93 -9.44 2.74 5.00
CA GLY A 93 -10.60 2.41 5.84
C GLY A 93 -11.88 2.14 5.04
N GLY A 94 -11.78 1.95 3.74
CA GLY A 94 -12.90 1.77 2.84
C GLY A 94 -13.41 0.34 2.72
N LYS A 95 -14.64 0.21 2.26
CA LYS A 95 -15.24 -1.05 1.83
C LYS A 95 -15.14 -1.17 0.32
N PRO A 96 -14.40 -2.14 -0.23
CA PRO A 96 -14.36 -2.41 -1.66
C PRO A 96 -15.76 -2.78 -2.21
N LEU A 97 -16.10 -2.28 -3.40
CA LEU A 97 -17.42 -2.50 -4.01
C LEU A 97 -17.36 -3.30 -5.31
N ALA A 98 -16.53 -2.87 -6.25
CA ALA A 98 -16.42 -3.48 -7.58
C ALA A 98 -15.11 -3.11 -8.27
N MET A 99 -14.71 -3.93 -9.23
CA MET A 99 -13.54 -3.74 -10.07
C MET A 99 -13.90 -3.79 -11.55
N VAL A 100 -13.08 -3.16 -12.38
CA VAL A 100 -13.01 -3.37 -13.84
C VAL A 100 -11.56 -3.60 -14.24
N ASP A 101 -11.32 -4.35 -15.33
CA ASP A 101 -9.99 -4.67 -15.79
C ASP A 101 -9.74 -4.24 -17.24
N ILE A 102 -8.47 -4.01 -17.58
CA ILE A 102 -7.98 -3.91 -18.95
C ILE A 102 -6.83 -4.89 -19.07
N ALA A 103 -6.99 -5.89 -19.94
CA ALA A 103 -6.01 -6.93 -20.14
C ALA A 103 -5.56 -7.04 -21.60
N SER A 104 -4.29 -7.29 -21.82
CA SER A 104 -3.72 -7.69 -23.10
C SER A 104 -2.95 -8.99 -22.93
N ALA A 105 -3.05 -9.90 -23.87
CA ALA A 105 -2.35 -11.17 -23.81
C ALA A 105 -1.76 -11.57 -25.14
N ASN A 106 -0.54 -12.12 -25.12
CA ASN A 106 0.18 -12.59 -26.30
C ASN A 106 -0.24 -14.00 -26.73
N SER A 107 -1.09 -14.66 -25.96
CA SER A 107 -1.64 -15.98 -26.30
C SER A 107 -2.93 -16.24 -25.52
N SER A 108 -3.79 -17.09 -26.11
CA SER A 108 -5.03 -17.52 -25.44
C SER A 108 -4.75 -18.26 -24.11
N LYS A 109 -3.61 -18.92 -23.97
CA LYS A 109 -3.20 -19.58 -22.72
C LYS A 109 -2.90 -18.56 -21.65
N ALA A 110 -2.05 -17.57 -21.93
CA ALA A 110 -1.71 -16.51 -20.97
C ALA A 110 -2.96 -15.72 -20.57
N CYS A 111 -3.84 -15.40 -21.52
CA CYS A 111 -5.11 -14.73 -21.25
C CYS A 111 -5.98 -15.54 -20.26
N ARG A 112 -6.14 -16.85 -20.50
CA ARG A 112 -6.91 -17.74 -19.64
C ARG A 112 -6.33 -17.80 -18.21
N GLU A 113 -5.03 -18.05 -18.07
CA GLU A 113 -4.36 -18.14 -16.78
C GLU A 113 -4.49 -16.82 -15.99
N LEU A 114 -4.36 -15.69 -16.67
CA LEU A 114 -4.54 -14.36 -16.11
C LEU A 114 -5.95 -14.19 -15.52
N MET A 115 -6.99 -14.51 -16.32
CA MET A 115 -8.39 -14.40 -15.91
C MET A 115 -8.76 -15.41 -14.82
N GLU A 116 -8.19 -16.61 -14.83
CA GLU A 116 -8.39 -17.59 -13.74
C GLU A 116 -7.79 -17.11 -12.43
N GLY A 117 -6.62 -16.47 -12.45
CA GLY A 117 -6.03 -15.83 -11.27
C GLY A 117 -6.90 -14.70 -10.73
N LEU A 118 -7.38 -13.83 -11.61
CA LEU A 118 -8.27 -12.73 -11.26
C LEU A 118 -9.59 -13.25 -10.66
N ALA A 119 -10.19 -14.29 -11.26
CA ALA A 119 -11.40 -14.93 -10.76
C ALA A 119 -11.19 -15.58 -9.37
N GLU A 120 -10.00 -16.16 -9.11
CA GLU A 120 -9.65 -16.67 -7.79
C GLU A 120 -9.60 -15.55 -6.75
N GLY A 121 -8.99 -14.40 -7.08
CA GLY A 121 -9.01 -13.21 -6.23
C GLY A 121 -10.44 -12.75 -5.92
N VAL A 122 -11.29 -12.63 -6.95
CA VAL A 122 -12.72 -12.30 -6.78
C VAL A 122 -13.40 -13.27 -5.82
N ARG A 123 -13.18 -14.56 -5.98
CA ARG A 123 -13.78 -15.61 -5.11
C ARG A 123 -13.31 -15.46 -3.66
N LYS A 124 -12.01 -15.21 -3.46
CA LYS A 124 -11.39 -15.03 -2.14
C LYS A 124 -11.92 -13.80 -1.42
N PHE A 125 -11.86 -12.66 -2.05
CA PHE A 125 -12.18 -11.38 -1.41
C PHE A 125 -13.66 -11.00 -1.50
N GLY A 126 -14.42 -11.60 -2.42
CA GLY A 126 -15.86 -11.35 -2.57
C GLY A 126 -16.17 -10.01 -3.24
N VAL A 127 -15.19 -9.38 -3.90
CA VAL A 127 -15.39 -8.14 -4.65
C VAL A 127 -15.44 -8.48 -6.14
N PRO A 128 -16.55 -8.18 -6.85
CA PRO A 128 -16.74 -8.62 -8.23
C PRO A 128 -15.93 -7.77 -9.22
N VAL A 129 -15.46 -8.41 -10.29
CA VAL A 129 -15.16 -7.74 -11.56
C VAL A 129 -16.45 -7.62 -12.33
N VAL A 130 -16.86 -6.40 -12.65
CA VAL A 130 -18.18 -6.11 -13.27
C VAL A 130 -18.08 -5.66 -14.72
N GLY A 131 -16.88 -5.57 -15.27
CA GLY A 131 -16.63 -5.18 -16.65
C GLY A 131 -15.13 -5.06 -16.92
N GLY A 132 -14.80 -4.64 -18.12
CA GLY A 132 -13.42 -4.46 -18.51
C GLY A 132 -13.25 -4.51 -20.02
N HIS A 133 -12.00 -4.64 -20.46
CA HIS A 133 -11.65 -4.75 -21.87
C HIS A 133 -10.49 -5.72 -22.07
N VAL A 134 -10.58 -6.59 -23.07
CA VAL A 134 -9.55 -7.60 -23.38
C VAL A 134 -9.06 -7.46 -24.81
N HIS A 135 -7.74 -7.43 -24.96
CA HIS A 135 -7.03 -7.56 -26.24
C HIS A 135 -6.31 -8.92 -26.27
N PRO A 136 -6.88 -9.96 -26.90
CA PRO A 136 -6.36 -11.33 -26.80
C PRO A 136 -5.22 -11.65 -27.79
N ASP A 137 -4.81 -10.71 -28.62
CA ASP A 137 -3.93 -10.90 -29.79
C ASP A 137 -2.78 -9.89 -29.85
N THR A 138 -2.35 -9.38 -28.69
CA THR A 138 -1.20 -8.46 -28.62
C THR A 138 0.14 -9.21 -28.62
N GLN A 139 1.23 -8.48 -28.87
CA GLN A 139 2.59 -9.04 -28.78
C GLN A 139 3.14 -9.06 -27.34
N TYR A 140 2.39 -8.54 -26.37
CA TYR A 140 2.80 -8.39 -24.97
C TYR A 140 1.64 -8.75 -24.04
N ASN A 141 1.99 -9.02 -22.78
CA ASN A 141 1.02 -9.18 -21.72
C ASN A 141 0.92 -7.88 -20.92
N SER A 142 -0.28 -7.44 -20.60
CA SER A 142 -0.54 -6.36 -19.65
C SER A 142 -1.83 -6.62 -18.87
N LEU A 143 -1.88 -6.11 -17.65
CA LEU A 143 -3.08 -6.10 -16.83
C LEU A 143 -3.10 -4.83 -16.00
N SER A 144 -4.20 -4.12 -16.04
CA SER A 144 -4.55 -3.05 -15.12
C SER A 144 -5.94 -3.32 -14.58
N VAL A 145 -6.12 -3.08 -13.28
CA VAL A 145 -7.42 -3.22 -12.60
C VAL A 145 -7.71 -1.89 -11.93
N ALA A 146 -8.93 -1.41 -12.09
CA ALA A 146 -9.44 -0.28 -11.34
C ALA A 146 -10.51 -0.76 -10.37
N ILE A 147 -10.54 -0.16 -9.18
CA ILE A 147 -11.43 -0.51 -8.09
C ILE A 147 -12.15 0.73 -7.55
N ILE A 148 -13.39 0.54 -7.16
CA ILE A 148 -14.12 1.52 -6.36
C ILE A 148 -14.42 0.96 -4.98
N GLY A 149 -14.34 1.84 -3.98
CA GLY A 149 -14.76 1.58 -2.61
C GLY A 149 -15.62 2.71 -2.07
N ILE A 150 -16.16 2.52 -0.87
CA ILE A 150 -16.97 3.51 -0.16
C ILE A 150 -16.52 3.60 1.29
N VAL A 151 -16.53 4.81 1.83
CA VAL A 151 -16.22 5.07 3.23
C VAL A 151 -17.00 6.30 3.71
N LYS A 152 -17.26 6.43 5.01
CA LYS A 152 -17.76 7.67 5.60
C LYS A 152 -16.72 8.77 5.45
N ARG A 153 -17.15 9.96 5.04
CA ARG A 153 -16.28 11.13 4.80
C ARG A 153 -15.32 11.43 5.96
N ASP A 154 -15.82 11.32 7.19
CA ASP A 154 -15.06 11.60 8.40
C ASP A 154 -14.28 10.40 8.95
N CYS A 155 -14.30 9.28 8.23
CA CYS A 155 -13.60 8.05 8.55
C CYS A 155 -12.51 7.68 7.51
N VAL A 156 -12.22 8.55 6.52
CA VAL A 156 -11.16 8.30 5.54
C VAL A 156 -9.81 8.34 6.26
N ILE A 157 -9.05 7.27 6.15
CA ILE A 157 -7.62 7.24 6.55
C ILE A 157 -6.83 7.76 5.36
N ARG A 158 -6.10 8.86 5.52
CA ARG A 158 -5.32 9.51 4.47
C ARG A 158 -3.84 9.36 4.76
N SER A 159 -2.99 9.46 3.74
CA SER A 159 -1.54 9.39 3.90
C SER A 159 -0.88 10.74 4.16
N ASP A 160 -1.61 11.85 4.01
CA ASP A 160 -1.10 13.22 4.10
C ASP A 160 -1.47 13.93 5.41
N THR A 161 -1.94 13.20 6.41
CA THR A 161 -2.47 13.77 7.66
C THR A 161 -1.67 13.42 8.91
N ALA A 162 -0.50 12.79 8.76
CA ALA A 162 0.40 12.50 9.87
C ALA A 162 0.93 13.79 10.52
N LYS A 163 1.08 13.78 11.84
CA LYS A 163 1.50 14.97 12.60
C LYS A 163 2.71 14.65 13.49
N PRO A 164 3.62 15.61 13.69
CA PRO A 164 4.68 15.46 14.67
C PRO A 164 4.13 15.06 16.04
N GLY A 165 4.69 14.01 16.62
CA GLY A 165 4.23 13.41 17.85
C GLY A 165 3.47 12.10 17.69
N ASP A 166 2.86 11.85 16.54
CA ASP A 166 2.17 10.59 16.23
C ASP A 166 3.13 9.40 16.34
N MET A 167 2.61 8.27 16.80
CA MET A 167 3.33 7.00 16.85
C MET A 167 3.22 6.28 15.52
N VAL A 168 4.33 5.74 15.00
CA VAL A 168 4.35 4.93 13.78
C VAL A 168 4.06 3.48 14.14
N ILE A 169 3.06 2.89 13.48
CA ILE A 169 2.63 1.50 13.68
C ILE A 169 2.87 0.73 12.38
N ALA A 170 3.53 -0.43 12.48
CA ALA A 170 3.58 -1.41 11.41
C ALA A 170 2.75 -2.63 11.81
N ALA A 171 1.88 -3.08 10.90
CA ALA A 171 1.04 -4.26 11.09
C ALA A 171 1.19 -5.21 9.89
N TYR A 172 1.41 -6.49 10.16
CA TYR A 172 1.61 -7.52 9.15
C TYR A 172 0.83 -8.79 9.46
N ASP A 173 0.35 -9.44 8.44
CA ASP A 173 0.01 -10.85 8.52
C ASP A 173 1.30 -11.68 8.44
N MET A 174 1.70 -12.28 9.56
CA MET A 174 2.93 -13.09 9.65
C MET A 174 2.75 -14.52 9.14
N ASP A 175 1.51 -14.99 8.99
CA ASP A 175 1.22 -16.30 8.42
C ASP A 175 1.26 -16.21 6.90
N GLY A 176 2.47 -16.31 6.36
CA GLY A 176 2.76 -16.11 4.95
C GLY A 176 3.97 -16.91 4.48
N LYS A 177 4.28 -16.74 3.21
CA LYS A 177 5.46 -17.32 2.55
C LYS A 177 5.94 -16.40 1.44
N ILE A 178 7.21 -16.55 1.04
CA ILE A 178 7.70 -15.86 -0.16
C ILE A 178 6.88 -16.34 -1.37
N GLY A 179 6.30 -15.38 -2.06
CA GLY A 179 5.50 -15.62 -3.26
C GLY A 179 6.33 -16.04 -4.47
N PRO A 180 5.70 -16.51 -5.53
CA PRO A 180 6.40 -16.90 -6.75
C PRO A 180 7.04 -15.68 -7.43
N ASN A 181 8.19 -15.90 -8.06
CA ASN A 181 8.87 -14.96 -8.97
C ASN A 181 9.34 -13.64 -8.37
N SER A 182 9.25 -13.43 -7.05
CA SER A 182 9.81 -12.26 -6.37
C SER A 182 10.21 -12.60 -4.94
N PRO A 183 11.46 -12.34 -4.53
CA PRO A 183 11.88 -12.52 -3.15
C PRO A 183 11.25 -11.49 -2.20
N TYR A 184 10.61 -10.47 -2.74
CA TYR A 184 9.98 -9.39 -1.98
C TYR A 184 8.46 -9.50 -1.89
N SER A 185 7.85 -10.50 -2.52
CA SER A 185 6.42 -10.79 -2.37
C SER A 185 6.20 -11.70 -1.17
N TRP A 186 5.40 -11.25 -0.21
CA TRP A 186 5.00 -12.04 0.96
C TRP A 186 3.53 -12.42 0.81
N ASP A 187 3.29 -13.65 0.32
CA ASP A 187 1.95 -14.17 0.10
C ASP A 187 1.32 -14.61 1.44
N THR A 188 0.31 -13.87 1.86
CA THR A 188 -0.50 -14.15 3.06
C THR A 188 -1.93 -14.57 2.71
N THR A 189 -2.27 -14.65 1.43
CA THR A 189 -3.67 -14.69 0.99
C THR A 189 -4.05 -15.91 0.16
N SER A 190 -3.18 -16.40 -0.73
CA SER A 190 -3.55 -17.41 -1.73
C SER A 190 -3.96 -18.76 -1.13
N PHE A 191 -3.46 -19.12 0.03
CA PHE A 191 -3.73 -20.39 0.71
C PHE A 191 -4.78 -20.30 1.84
N LYS A 192 -5.20 -19.08 2.22
CA LYS A 192 -6.21 -18.88 3.27
C LYS A 192 -7.64 -19.03 2.77
N GLU A 193 -8.52 -19.40 3.67
CA GLU A 193 -9.96 -19.50 3.36
C GLU A 193 -10.58 -18.12 3.14
N PRO A 194 -11.55 -17.98 2.22
CA PRO A 194 -12.18 -16.71 1.90
C PRO A 194 -12.79 -15.99 3.10
N ALA A 195 -13.36 -16.72 4.06
CA ALA A 195 -13.95 -16.12 5.26
C ALA A 195 -12.91 -15.40 6.11
N VAL A 196 -11.75 -16.02 6.31
CA VAL A 196 -10.64 -15.45 7.07
C VAL A 196 -10.12 -14.17 6.41
N LEU A 197 -9.93 -14.21 5.09
CA LEU A 197 -9.46 -13.03 4.35
C LEU A 197 -10.45 -11.86 4.43
N ARG A 198 -11.73 -12.13 4.23
CA ARG A 198 -12.76 -11.07 4.28
C ARG A 198 -12.85 -10.44 5.67
N GLU A 199 -12.66 -11.21 6.72
CA GLU A 199 -12.65 -10.72 8.09
C GLU A 199 -11.41 -9.86 8.37
N SER A 200 -10.23 -10.29 7.90
CA SER A 200 -8.98 -9.54 8.11
C SER A 200 -9.00 -8.13 7.49
N TYR A 201 -9.73 -7.92 6.39
CA TYR A 201 -9.87 -6.59 5.76
C TYR A 201 -10.88 -5.67 6.48
N LEU A 202 -11.70 -6.18 7.39
CA LEU A 202 -12.59 -5.35 8.19
C LEU A 202 -11.84 -4.57 9.28
N VAL A 203 -10.62 -4.97 9.59
CA VAL A 203 -9.82 -4.33 10.64
C VAL A 203 -9.57 -2.85 10.39
N THR A 204 -9.25 -2.48 9.15
CA THR A 204 -8.99 -1.07 8.80
C THR A 204 -10.26 -0.23 8.83
N GLN A 205 -11.41 -0.82 8.50
CA GLN A 205 -12.70 -0.17 8.65
C GLN A 205 -13.04 0.09 10.13
N GLU A 206 -12.72 -0.85 11.03
CA GLU A 206 -12.88 -0.65 12.49
C GLU A 206 -11.97 0.47 12.99
N ILE A 207 -10.70 0.49 12.57
CA ILE A 207 -9.73 1.55 12.90
C ILE A 207 -10.23 2.92 12.42
N ALA A 208 -10.74 3.00 11.19
CA ALA A 208 -11.30 4.19 10.59
C ALA A 208 -12.53 4.70 11.37
N GLN A 209 -13.50 3.83 11.65
CA GLN A 209 -14.73 4.16 12.39
C GLN A 209 -14.44 4.64 13.81
N LYS A 210 -13.46 4.04 14.47
CA LYS A 210 -13.00 4.44 15.81
C LYS A 210 -12.05 5.64 15.79
N LYS A 211 -11.63 6.11 14.60
CA LYS A 211 -10.66 7.21 14.42
C LYS A 211 -9.36 6.96 15.18
N LEU A 212 -8.82 5.74 15.08
CA LEU A 212 -7.60 5.35 15.77
C LEU A 212 -6.34 5.75 15.02
N ALA A 213 -6.40 5.80 13.69
CA ALA A 213 -5.29 6.24 12.86
C ALA A 213 -5.38 7.74 12.56
N THR A 214 -4.24 8.42 12.54
CA THR A 214 -4.07 9.80 12.09
C THR A 214 -3.68 9.85 10.62
N ALA A 215 -2.92 8.87 10.12
CA ALA A 215 -2.62 8.63 8.72
C ALA A 215 -2.33 7.15 8.47
N GLY A 216 -2.32 6.72 7.20
CA GLY A 216 -2.02 5.34 6.88
C GLY A 216 -1.80 5.08 5.40
N LYS A 217 -1.12 3.96 5.12
CA LYS A 217 -0.94 3.36 3.79
C LYS A 217 -0.85 1.83 3.91
N ASP A 218 -1.16 1.12 2.82
CA ASP A 218 -0.71 -0.26 2.66
C ASP A 218 0.80 -0.31 2.44
N ILE A 219 1.45 -1.39 2.87
CA ILE A 219 2.89 -1.59 2.60
C ILE A 219 3.03 -2.15 1.19
N SER A 220 3.40 -1.30 0.24
CA SER A 220 3.48 -1.62 -1.17
C SER A 220 4.93 -1.88 -1.65
N ASN A 221 5.17 -1.84 -2.96
CA ASN A 221 6.47 -2.16 -3.59
C ASN A 221 7.72 -1.49 -2.99
N PRO A 222 7.67 -0.27 -2.43
CA PRO A 222 8.84 0.33 -1.76
C PRO A 222 9.24 -0.35 -0.43
N GLY A 223 8.42 -1.29 0.07
CA GLY A 223 8.57 -1.91 1.38
C GLY A 223 8.24 -0.94 2.51
N LEU A 224 8.44 -1.37 3.76
CA LEU A 224 8.03 -0.60 4.94
C LEU A 224 8.62 0.82 4.95
N ILE A 225 9.94 0.92 4.83
CA ILE A 225 10.62 2.23 4.99
C ILE A 225 10.31 3.16 3.81
N GLY A 226 10.20 2.62 2.59
CA GLY A 226 9.81 3.43 1.43
C GLY A 226 8.34 3.87 1.48
N THR A 227 7.44 3.01 1.99
CA THR A 227 6.02 3.36 2.23
C THR A 227 5.89 4.46 3.28
N LEU A 228 6.59 4.34 4.42
CA LEU A 228 6.67 5.41 5.43
C LEU A 228 7.27 6.69 4.84
N GLY A 229 8.26 6.55 3.95
CA GLY A 229 8.84 7.68 3.24
C GLY A 229 7.80 8.44 2.41
N MET A 230 6.96 7.73 1.64
CA MET A 230 5.87 8.36 0.89
C MET A 230 4.87 9.07 1.81
N LEU A 231 4.48 8.45 2.94
CA LEU A 231 3.61 9.06 3.93
C LEU A 231 4.24 10.33 4.57
N CYS A 232 5.54 10.29 4.89
CA CYS A 232 6.26 11.46 5.40
C CYS A 232 6.35 12.59 4.36
N GLU A 233 6.61 12.24 3.10
CA GLU A 233 6.68 13.18 1.99
C GLU A 233 5.34 13.91 1.79
N THR A 234 4.23 13.16 1.68
CA THR A 234 2.88 13.73 1.51
C THR A 234 2.43 14.54 2.72
N SER A 235 2.74 14.11 3.94
CA SER A 235 2.40 14.81 5.19
C SER A 235 3.35 15.97 5.54
N ARG A 236 4.46 16.16 4.80
CA ARG A 236 5.53 17.15 5.08
C ARG A 236 6.12 17.04 6.48
N VAL A 237 6.41 15.82 6.92
CA VAL A 237 6.95 15.52 8.25
C VAL A 237 8.20 14.64 8.15
N GLY A 238 8.95 14.55 9.23
CA GLY A 238 9.98 13.55 9.44
C GLY A 238 9.46 12.34 10.22
N ALA A 239 10.28 11.31 10.34
CA ALA A 239 10.00 10.18 11.21
C ALA A 239 11.29 9.52 11.70
N SER A 240 11.21 8.80 12.81
CA SER A 240 12.26 7.90 13.26
C SER A 240 11.69 6.50 13.48
N VAL A 241 12.39 5.48 12.99
CA VAL A 241 12.00 4.07 13.06
C VAL A 241 13.03 3.26 13.81
N ASP A 242 12.59 2.60 14.86
CA ASP A 242 13.36 1.64 15.64
C ASP A 242 13.32 0.28 14.94
N LEU A 243 14.43 -0.11 14.33
CA LEU A 243 14.53 -1.35 13.57
C LEU A 243 14.34 -2.61 14.43
N GLU A 244 14.62 -2.52 15.73
CA GLU A 244 14.46 -3.66 16.65
C GLU A 244 13.00 -3.94 16.98
N LYS A 245 12.12 -2.95 16.79
CA LYS A 245 10.67 -3.07 17.01
C LYS A 245 9.87 -3.50 15.78
N VAL A 246 10.51 -3.53 14.60
CA VAL A 246 9.81 -3.95 13.39
C VAL A 246 9.44 -5.44 13.48
N PRO A 247 8.14 -5.78 13.46
CA PRO A 247 7.71 -7.17 13.46
C PRO A 247 8.26 -7.92 12.24
N ARG A 248 8.77 -9.14 12.46
CA ARG A 248 9.37 -9.96 11.41
C ARG A 248 9.09 -11.44 11.63
N PRO A 249 8.74 -12.22 10.60
CA PRO A 249 8.60 -13.66 10.72
C PRO A 249 9.96 -14.32 10.94
N GLU A 250 9.97 -15.45 11.65
CA GLU A 250 11.20 -16.23 11.87
C GLU A 250 11.80 -16.72 10.55
N GLY A 251 13.12 -16.73 10.45
CA GLY A 251 13.86 -17.28 9.30
C GLY A 251 13.89 -16.40 8.05
N VAL A 252 13.24 -15.23 8.05
CA VAL A 252 13.33 -14.26 6.96
C VAL A 252 14.47 -13.28 7.23
N ASP A 253 15.30 -13.04 6.22
CA ASP A 253 16.35 -12.00 6.30
C ASP A 253 15.75 -10.63 6.58
N PHE A 254 16.38 -9.85 7.47
CA PHE A 254 15.79 -8.58 7.92
C PHE A 254 15.81 -7.51 6.83
N GLU A 255 16.89 -7.41 6.08
CA GLU A 255 16.97 -6.45 4.97
C GLU A 255 15.96 -6.79 3.87
N GLN A 256 15.81 -8.08 3.57
CA GLN A 256 14.78 -8.56 2.65
C GLN A 256 13.39 -8.19 3.16
N TRP A 257 13.13 -8.38 4.47
CA TRP A 257 11.85 -8.09 5.10
C TRP A 257 11.46 -6.61 5.00
N LEU A 258 12.41 -5.69 5.19
CA LEU A 258 12.15 -4.25 5.04
C LEU A 258 11.72 -3.84 3.62
N LYS A 259 11.99 -4.68 2.61
CA LYS A 259 11.65 -4.48 1.20
C LYS A 259 10.45 -5.30 0.73
N VAL A 260 9.88 -6.13 1.61
CA VAL A 260 8.73 -6.97 1.28
C VAL A 260 7.48 -6.11 1.09
N HIS A 261 6.73 -6.44 0.04
CA HIS A 261 5.33 -6.02 -0.12
C HIS A 261 4.43 -7.21 0.25
N PRO A 262 3.74 -7.16 1.40
CA PRO A 262 2.90 -8.25 1.88
C PRO A 262 1.54 -8.26 1.17
N GLY A 263 0.92 -9.43 1.13
CA GLY A 263 -0.48 -9.55 0.70
C GLY A 263 -1.43 -8.83 1.67
N THR A 264 -1.04 -8.71 2.95
CA THR A 264 -1.75 -7.93 3.97
C THR A 264 -0.72 -7.30 4.90
N GLY A 265 -0.60 -5.97 4.87
CA GLY A 265 0.29 -5.21 5.74
C GLY A 265 0.09 -3.72 5.60
N TYR A 266 0.24 -3.01 6.72
CA TYR A 266 -0.08 -1.59 6.83
C TYR A 266 0.99 -0.84 7.61
N ALA A 267 1.24 0.39 7.18
CA ALA A 267 2.04 1.39 7.88
C ALA A 267 1.12 2.56 8.27
N PHE A 268 0.75 2.64 9.54
CA PHE A 268 -0.18 3.63 10.05
C PHE A 268 0.49 4.56 11.04
N THR A 269 -0.12 5.71 11.27
CA THR A 269 0.22 6.58 12.39
C THR A 269 -0.99 6.77 13.30
N ALA A 270 -0.73 6.99 14.58
CA ALA A 270 -1.77 7.19 15.57
C ALA A 270 -1.31 8.18 16.65
N ASP A 271 -2.27 8.92 17.21
CA ASP A 271 -2.03 9.69 18.44
C ASP A 271 -1.43 8.78 19.54
N PRO A 272 -0.42 9.24 20.30
CA PRO A 272 0.19 8.44 21.36
C PRO A 272 -0.81 7.81 22.34
N GLU A 273 -1.90 8.51 22.65
CA GLU A 273 -2.94 8.02 23.57
C GLU A 273 -3.82 6.91 22.94
N ARG A 274 -3.84 6.80 21.61
CA ARG A 274 -4.65 5.84 20.85
C ARG A 274 -3.82 4.72 20.21
N ALA A 275 -2.49 4.84 20.19
CA ALA A 275 -1.60 3.92 19.49
C ALA A 275 -1.74 2.48 19.97
N GLU A 276 -1.83 2.26 21.29
CA GLU A 276 -2.01 0.92 21.86
C GLU A 276 -3.37 0.32 21.49
N GLU A 277 -4.44 1.13 21.48
CA GLU A 277 -5.77 0.67 21.02
C GLU A 277 -5.73 0.28 19.53
N CYS A 278 -5.04 1.06 18.70
CA CYS A 278 -4.86 0.75 17.27
C CYS A 278 -4.10 -0.58 17.07
N VAL A 279 -2.99 -0.78 17.77
CA VAL A 279 -2.24 -2.06 17.78
C VAL A 279 -3.16 -3.22 18.19
N ASN A 280 -3.90 -3.08 19.27
CA ASN A 280 -4.80 -4.11 19.76
C ASN A 280 -5.92 -4.49 18.77
N VAL A 281 -6.39 -3.54 17.96
CA VAL A 281 -7.39 -3.82 16.90
C VAL A 281 -6.77 -4.69 15.81
N PHE A 282 -5.55 -4.39 15.37
CA PHE A 282 -4.81 -5.23 14.42
C PHE A 282 -4.57 -6.65 14.96
N GLU A 283 -4.10 -6.76 16.21
CA GLU A 283 -3.80 -8.06 16.83
C GLU A 283 -5.06 -8.95 16.99
N LYS A 284 -6.19 -8.36 17.34
CA LYS A 284 -7.48 -9.08 17.41
C LYS A 284 -7.92 -9.64 16.04
N ALA A 285 -7.53 -8.98 14.97
CA ALA A 285 -7.79 -9.45 13.60
C ALA A 285 -6.74 -10.47 13.10
N GLY A 286 -5.78 -10.88 13.96
CA GLY A 286 -4.76 -11.87 13.64
C GLY A 286 -3.51 -11.32 12.95
N LEU A 287 -3.34 -10.00 12.88
CA LEU A 287 -2.10 -9.40 12.42
C LEU A 287 -1.14 -9.21 13.59
N THR A 288 0.16 -9.26 13.32
CA THR A 288 1.18 -8.83 14.28
C THR A 288 1.44 -7.35 14.08
N ALA A 289 1.16 -6.54 15.09
CA ALA A 289 1.34 -5.10 15.03
C ALA A 289 2.25 -4.58 16.16
N ALA A 290 3.00 -3.53 15.87
CA ALA A 290 3.83 -2.88 16.86
C ALA A 290 3.98 -1.37 16.58
N VAL A 291 4.16 -0.60 17.65
CA VAL A 291 4.69 0.76 17.56
C VAL A 291 6.19 0.65 17.28
N ILE A 292 6.59 1.07 16.10
CA ILE A 292 7.97 0.94 15.60
C ILE A 292 8.73 2.26 15.56
N GLY A 293 8.06 3.39 15.85
CA GLY A 293 8.71 4.70 15.70
C GLY A 293 7.77 5.85 16.04
N LYS A 294 8.17 7.02 15.59
CA LYS A 294 7.48 8.27 15.86
C LYS A 294 7.59 9.22 14.67
N ILE A 295 6.54 9.99 14.41
CA ILE A 295 6.56 11.13 13.49
C ILE A 295 7.23 12.32 14.18
N GLU A 296 8.17 12.95 13.48
CA GLU A 296 8.99 14.04 13.98
C GLU A 296 8.78 15.32 13.14
N GLU A 297 9.11 16.46 13.71
CA GLU A 297 9.20 17.72 12.95
C GLU A 297 10.35 17.63 11.93
N GLY A 298 10.21 18.35 10.81
CA GLY A 298 11.24 18.42 9.77
C GLY A 298 10.98 17.48 8.60
N SER A 299 12.03 17.15 7.85
CA SER A 299 11.93 16.46 6.55
C SER A 299 12.71 15.15 6.49
N LYS A 300 13.16 14.60 7.62
CA LYS A 300 14.03 13.43 7.62
C LYS A 300 13.33 12.18 8.09
N LEU A 301 13.44 11.11 7.32
CA LEU A 301 13.12 9.76 7.76
C LEU A 301 14.41 9.05 8.16
N ASP A 302 14.54 8.81 9.44
CA ASP A 302 15.68 8.14 10.05
C ASP A 302 15.34 6.72 10.46
N ILE A 303 16.31 5.83 10.37
CA ILE A 303 16.28 4.50 10.98
C ILE A 303 17.34 4.42 12.07
N TYR A 304 17.08 3.68 13.12
CA TYR A 304 18.06 3.49 14.20
C TYR A 304 17.96 2.09 14.84
N ASP A 305 19.06 1.69 15.45
CA ASP A 305 19.19 0.52 16.32
C ASP A 305 20.16 0.84 17.46
N GLN A 306 20.62 -0.18 18.21
CA GLN A 306 21.62 0.00 19.29
C GLN A 306 22.97 0.52 18.80
N THR A 307 23.27 0.44 17.50
CA THR A 307 24.57 0.87 16.94
C THR A 307 24.59 2.33 16.50
N GLY A 308 23.42 2.95 16.27
CA GLY A 308 23.34 4.35 15.87
C GLY A 308 22.03 4.74 15.21
N ARG A 309 22.03 5.91 14.57
CA ARG A 309 20.91 6.50 13.81
C ARG A 309 21.41 7.03 12.47
N VAL A 310 20.67 6.78 11.40
CA VAL A 310 21.03 7.18 10.03
C VAL A 310 19.80 7.68 9.29
N THR A 311 19.95 8.74 8.52
CA THR A 311 18.91 9.26 7.64
C THR A 311 18.81 8.42 6.37
N VAL A 312 17.61 7.88 6.10
CA VAL A 312 17.30 7.19 4.84
C VAL A 312 16.87 8.19 3.78
N PHE A 313 15.95 9.09 4.09
CA PHE A 313 15.48 10.14 3.19
C PHE A 313 15.53 11.50 3.87
N ASP A 314 15.92 12.52 3.14
CA ASP A 314 15.83 13.93 3.54
C ASP A 314 15.00 14.67 2.49
N PHE A 315 13.70 14.79 2.73
CA PHE A 315 12.71 15.37 1.80
C PHE A 315 12.91 16.88 1.55
N SER A 316 13.91 17.51 2.18
CA SER A 316 14.40 18.83 1.75
C SER A 316 15.27 18.76 0.49
N LYS A 317 15.72 17.57 0.07
CA LYS A 317 16.67 17.32 -1.04
C LYS A 317 16.29 16.13 -1.91
N ASP A 318 15.61 15.16 -1.31
CA ASP A 318 15.22 13.89 -1.95
C ASP A 318 13.71 13.90 -2.21
N SER A 319 13.26 13.13 -3.19
CA SER A 319 11.86 12.80 -3.38
C SER A 319 11.69 11.32 -3.66
N ILE A 320 10.55 10.76 -3.26
CA ILE A 320 10.12 9.41 -3.66
C ILE A 320 9.10 9.54 -4.77
N THR A 321 8.01 10.25 -4.53
CA THR A 321 6.95 10.53 -5.51
C THR A 321 6.98 11.97 -6.00
N GLY A 322 7.56 12.89 -5.23
CA GLY A 322 7.55 14.33 -5.44
C GLY A 322 6.19 14.98 -5.15
N ILE A 323 5.24 14.21 -4.59
CA ILE A 323 3.90 14.72 -4.28
C ILE A 323 3.84 15.12 -2.81
N CYS A 324 3.48 16.38 -2.57
CA CYS A 324 3.21 16.89 -1.23
C CYS A 324 1.79 17.47 -1.19
N SER A 325 1.06 17.26 -0.10
CA SER A 325 -0.21 17.96 0.13
C SER A 325 0.01 19.50 0.19
N GLU A 326 -0.90 20.29 -0.34
CA GLU A 326 -0.86 21.77 -0.26
C GLU A 326 -0.98 22.31 1.16
#